data_ae4f64bd1a74451e6204b4c839e26594
#
_entry.id   ae4f64bd1a74451e6204b4c839e26594
#
_cell.length_a   1.000
_cell.length_b   1.000
_cell.length_c   1.000
_cell.angle_alpha   90.00
_cell.angle_beta   90.00
_cell.angle_gamma   90.00
#
_symmetry.space_group_name_H-M   'P 1'
#
loop_
_entity.id
_entity.type
_entity.pdbx_description
1 polymer ?
#
loop_
_entity_poly.entity_id
_entity_poly.type
_entity_poly.pdbx_seq_one_letter_code
_entity_poly.pdbx_strand_id
1 'polypeptide(L)'
;MRIARLALAYLASRPLATALNVAMLALGVATIAFLLLVTHQAEERLTRDARAVDLVVGAKGSPLQLILSTVFHADVPTGNIGLDESRAIATNPMVASATPLALGDSFRGHRIVGTDASFLALHDARLAQGRLFEAEMEAVVGAEVARRQGLSLGAPLTGAHGLAASGPAHGDHPYRVVGILAPAGTVADRLVLTSVESVWHVHEEHAPARKEITALLIRYRTPLAAAMLPRAVNAGTAMQAASPAYESARLLDLAGVGVQTLQWFAVVLMASAALSLFAALSSALQERRYDLALLRTLGASPASLAALTLAEGVTLLMAGAILGLALGHGAAHALGLWLAASGSWPLTGLAWVAGEAYLVLAVLGIGALTCLVP
;
A
#
# COMPACT_ATOMS: atom_id res chain seq x y z
N MET A 1 -22.28 -15.94 -35.48
CA MET A 1 -22.33 -14.54 -35.91
C MET A 1 -23.74 -13.91 -35.92
N ARG A 2 -24.82 -14.60 -36.25
CA ARG A 2 -26.18 -14.02 -36.28
C ARG A 2 -26.76 -13.74 -34.89
N ILE A 3 -26.58 -14.65 -33.89
CA ILE A 3 -27.11 -14.51 -32.52
C ILE A 3 -26.50 -13.29 -31.80
N ALA A 4 -25.16 -13.12 -31.84
CA ALA A 4 -24.50 -12.01 -31.22
C ALA A 4 -24.91 -10.65 -31.80
N ARG A 5 -25.09 -10.53 -33.12
CA ARG A 5 -25.60 -9.29 -33.72
C ARG A 5 -27.05 -8.98 -33.30
N LEU A 6 -27.88 -10.01 -33.16
CA LEU A 6 -29.26 -9.84 -32.71
C LEU A 6 -29.30 -9.42 -31.24
N ALA A 7 -28.47 -10.01 -30.37
CA ALA A 7 -28.33 -9.64 -28.98
C ALA A 7 -27.91 -8.16 -28.82
N LEU A 8 -26.89 -7.72 -29.59
CA LEU A 8 -26.45 -6.32 -29.58
C LEU A 8 -27.54 -5.35 -30.06
N ALA A 9 -28.29 -5.71 -31.11
CA ALA A 9 -29.40 -4.89 -31.60
C ALA A 9 -30.51 -4.73 -30.54
N TYR A 10 -30.79 -5.79 -29.80
CA TYR A 10 -31.76 -5.75 -28.70
C TYR A 10 -31.29 -4.90 -27.50
N LEU A 11 -30.00 -5.00 -27.11
CA LEU A 11 -29.43 -4.15 -26.08
C LEU A 11 -29.44 -2.67 -26.49
N ALA A 12 -29.16 -2.38 -27.76
CA ALA A 12 -29.20 -1.03 -28.32
C ALA A 12 -30.64 -0.45 -28.39
N SER A 13 -31.68 -1.28 -28.44
CA SER A 13 -33.08 -0.82 -28.44
C SER A 13 -33.55 -0.31 -27.08
N ARG A 14 -32.82 -0.59 -25.97
CA ARG A 14 -33.14 -0.17 -24.59
C ARG A 14 -31.91 0.45 -23.92
N PRO A 15 -31.42 1.59 -24.42
CA PRO A 15 -30.11 2.12 -24.03
C PRO A 15 -30.04 2.51 -22.54
N LEU A 16 -31.10 3.03 -21.96
CA LEU A 16 -31.12 3.44 -20.55
C LEU A 16 -31.03 2.24 -19.59
N ALA A 17 -31.83 1.20 -19.82
CA ALA A 17 -31.79 -0.01 -18.98
C ALA A 17 -30.46 -0.74 -19.12
N THR A 18 -29.93 -0.84 -20.34
CA THR A 18 -28.61 -1.42 -20.64
C THR A 18 -27.51 -0.66 -19.90
N ALA A 19 -27.50 0.67 -20.03
CA ALA A 19 -26.48 1.52 -19.37
C ALA A 19 -26.56 1.41 -17.85
N LEU A 20 -27.77 1.42 -17.27
CA LEU A 20 -27.93 1.30 -15.82
C LEU A 20 -27.45 -0.05 -15.28
N ASN A 21 -27.80 -1.15 -15.93
CA ASN A 21 -27.35 -2.49 -15.54
C ASN A 21 -25.81 -2.61 -15.64
N VAL A 22 -25.22 -2.14 -16.74
CA VAL A 22 -23.76 -2.13 -16.93
C VAL A 22 -23.10 -1.24 -15.85
N ALA A 23 -23.63 -0.07 -15.57
CA ALA A 23 -23.08 0.86 -14.57
C ALA A 23 -23.14 0.27 -13.15
N MET A 24 -24.25 -0.33 -12.74
CA MET A 24 -24.38 -0.96 -11.42
C MET A 24 -23.38 -2.12 -11.25
N LEU A 25 -23.28 -2.99 -12.26
CA LEU A 25 -22.33 -4.08 -12.23
C LEU A 25 -20.87 -3.56 -12.24
N ALA A 26 -20.58 -2.60 -13.12
CA ALA A 26 -19.26 -1.99 -13.20
C ALA A 26 -18.84 -1.33 -11.87
N LEU A 27 -19.75 -0.66 -11.18
CA LEU A 27 -19.46 -0.05 -9.88
C LEU A 27 -19.13 -1.10 -8.81
N GLY A 28 -19.89 -2.19 -8.74
CA GLY A 28 -19.59 -3.31 -7.83
C GLY A 28 -18.24 -3.94 -8.11
N VAL A 29 -17.96 -4.28 -9.38
CA VAL A 29 -16.68 -4.85 -9.81
C VAL A 29 -15.52 -3.87 -9.57
N ALA A 30 -15.70 -2.58 -9.90
CA ALA A 30 -14.68 -1.55 -9.68
C ALA A 30 -14.31 -1.41 -8.21
N THR A 31 -15.32 -1.41 -7.32
CA THR A 31 -15.08 -1.30 -5.87
C THR A 31 -14.26 -2.49 -5.36
N ILE A 32 -14.62 -3.72 -5.73
CA ILE A 32 -13.87 -4.90 -5.28
C ILE A 32 -12.46 -4.93 -5.89
N ALA A 33 -12.31 -4.67 -7.19
CA ALA A 33 -11.01 -4.63 -7.85
C ALA A 33 -10.09 -3.57 -7.23
N PHE A 34 -10.61 -2.36 -6.98
CA PHE A 34 -9.89 -1.29 -6.30
C PHE A 34 -9.41 -1.73 -4.91
N LEU A 35 -10.32 -2.29 -4.09
CA LEU A 35 -9.97 -2.75 -2.75
C LEU A 35 -8.93 -3.88 -2.77
N LEU A 36 -9.06 -4.85 -3.68
CA LEU A 36 -8.08 -5.93 -3.84
C LEU A 36 -6.70 -5.37 -4.19
N LEU A 37 -6.63 -4.44 -5.15
CA LEU A 37 -5.36 -3.81 -5.56
C LEU A 37 -4.71 -3.02 -4.43
N VAL A 38 -5.47 -2.18 -3.74
CA VAL A 38 -4.94 -1.33 -2.67
C VAL A 38 -4.50 -2.14 -1.47
N THR A 39 -5.32 -3.10 -1.01
CA THR A 39 -4.99 -3.92 0.16
C THR A 39 -3.80 -4.83 -0.11
N HIS A 40 -3.74 -5.49 -1.26
CA HIS A 40 -2.63 -6.35 -1.64
C HIS A 40 -1.30 -5.58 -1.69
N GLN A 41 -1.27 -4.42 -2.36
CA GLN A 41 -0.06 -3.60 -2.44
C GLN A 41 0.35 -3.00 -1.09
N ALA A 42 -0.62 -2.62 -0.24
CA ALA A 42 -0.34 -2.16 1.11
C ALA A 42 0.27 -3.27 1.98
N GLU A 43 -0.31 -4.47 1.95
CA GLU A 43 0.16 -5.64 2.68
C GLU A 43 1.57 -6.06 2.26
N GLU A 44 1.82 -6.15 0.95
CA GLU A 44 3.15 -6.47 0.42
C GLU A 44 4.23 -5.49 0.89
N ARG A 45 3.92 -4.19 0.89
CA ARG A 45 4.87 -3.16 1.33
C ARG A 45 5.12 -3.20 2.82
N LEU A 46 4.05 -3.20 3.63
CA LEU A 46 4.19 -3.30 5.08
C LEU A 46 5.00 -4.54 5.46
N THR A 47 4.73 -5.67 4.82
CA THR A 47 5.47 -6.91 5.06
C THR A 47 6.94 -6.79 4.61
N ARG A 48 7.21 -6.14 3.47
CA ARG A 48 8.57 -5.98 2.95
C ARG A 48 9.42 -5.08 3.86
N ASP A 49 8.89 -3.92 4.24
CA ASP A 49 9.60 -2.98 5.09
C ASP A 49 9.77 -3.54 6.52
N ALA A 50 8.79 -4.28 7.04
CA ALA A 50 8.84 -4.92 8.34
C ALA A 50 9.83 -6.10 8.42
N ARG A 51 10.07 -6.84 7.32
CA ARG A 51 10.96 -8.03 7.30
C ARG A 51 12.41 -7.71 7.63
N ALA A 52 12.84 -6.48 7.42
CA ALA A 52 14.21 -6.07 7.69
C ALA A 52 14.53 -6.07 9.20
N VAL A 53 13.52 -5.92 10.08
CA VAL A 53 13.68 -5.67 11.51
C VAL A 53 12.85 -6.66 12.31
N ASP A 54 13.46 -7.35 13.27
CA ASP A 54 12.76 -8.31 14.13
C ASP A 54 12.14 -7.61 15.37
N LEU A 55 12.84 -6.61 15.92
CA LEU A 55 12.42 -5.85 17.10
C LEU A 55 12.88 -4.39 17.00
N VAL A 56 12.04 -3.48 17.44
CA VAL A 56 12.42 -2.07 17.67
C VAL A 56 12.38 -1.79 19.17
N VAL A 57 13.43 -1.12 19.66
CA VAL A 57 13.49 -0.60 21.04
C VAL A 57 13.56 0.91 20.97
N GLY A 58 12.68 1.60 21.70
CA GLY A 58 12.60 3.06 21.73
C GLY A 58 12.01 3.57 23.05
N ALA A 59 11.63 4.84 23.10
CA ALA A 59 10.98 5.43 24.28
C ALA A 59 9.61 4.78 24.54
N LYS A 60 9.23 4.70 25.83
CA LYS A 60 7.91 4.19 26.23
C LYS A 60 6.79 5.04 25.61
N GLY A 61 5.78 4.34 25.09
CA GLY A 61 4.62 4.96 24.45
C GLY A 61 3.76 3.93 23.73
N SER A 62 3.19 4.30 22.61
CA SER A 62 2.45 3.36 21.74
C SER A 62 3.41 2.49 20.94
N PRO A 63 3.34 1.13 21.05
CA PRO A 63 4.12 0.22 20.22
C PRO A 63 3.90 0.45 18.72
N LEU A 64 2.66 0.70 18.32
CA LEU A 64 2.31 0.98 16.93
C LEU A 64 2.96 2.30 16.44
N GLN A 65 2.91 3.37 17.23
CA GLN A 65 3.54 4.64 16.89
C GLN A 65 5.06 4.50 16.77
N LEU A 66 5.68 3.72 17.67
CA LEU A 66 7.11 3.40 17.58
C LEU A 66 7.45 2.73 16.24
N ILE A 67 6.68 1.74 15.79
CA ILE A 67 6.90 1.09 14.51
C ILE A 67 6.61 2.02 13.33
N LEU A 68 5.50 2.79 13.37
CA LEU A 68 5.16 3.74 12.31
C LEU A 68 6.25 4.80 12.12
N SER A 69 6.85 5.28 13.21
CA SER A 69 7.89 6.32 13.14
C SER A 69 9.27 5.80 12.72
N THR A 70 9.64 4.58 13.12
CA THR A 70 11.02 4.07 13.00
C THR A 70 11.23 3.05 11.87
N VAL A 71 10.21 2.28 11.51
CA VAL A 71 10.28 1.29 10.42
C VAL A 71 9.64 1.84 9.15
N PHE A 72 8.46 2.46 9.27
CA PHE A 72 7.75 3.00 8.11
C PHE A 72 8.03 4.48 7.85
N HIS A 73 8.62 5.18 8.82
CA HIS A 73 8.93 6.61 8.79
C HIS A 73 7.71 7.50 8.47
N ALA A 74 6.52 7.09 8.90
CA ALA A 74 5.24 7.70 8.57
C ALA A 74 4.63 8.53 9.70
N ASP A 75 5.22 8.49 10.92
CA ASP A 75 4.71 9.18 12.10
C ASP A 75 5.86 9.85 12.89
N VAL A 76 5.51 10.64 13.89
CA VAL A 76 6.48 11.23 14.82
C VAL A 76 6.91 10.19 15.88
N PRO A 77 8.18 10.20 16.34
CA PRO A 77 8.64 9.25 17.34
C PRO A 77 8.00 9.52 18.71
N THR A 78 7.95 8.48 19.54
CA THR A 78 7.44 8.55 20.93
C THR A 78 8.37 9.28 21.91
N GLY A 79 9.60 9.55 21.50
CA GLY A 79 10.66 10.17 22.29
C GLY A 79 12.01 9.55 21.99
N ASN A 80 12.99 9.85 22.82
CA ASN A 80 14.36 9.35 22.70
C ASN A 80 14.71 8.40 23.85
N ILE A 81 15.74 7.59 23.65
CA ILE A 81 16.36 6.68 24.63
C ILE A 81 17.84 7.02 24.78
N GLY A 82 18.39 6.80 25.97
CA GLY A 82 19.81 7.03 26.23
C GLY A 82 20.69 6.12 25.37
N LEU A 83 21.78 6.68 24.85
CA LEU A 83 22.72 5.93 24.02
C LEU A 83 23.37 4.77 24.79
N ASP A 84 23.71 4.95 26.06
CA ASP A 84 24.36 3.91 26.86
C ASP A 84 23.41 2.77 27.20
N GLU A 85 22.15 3.08 27.52
CA GLU A 85 21.10 2.07 27.72
C GLU A 85 20.84 1.27 26.45
N SER A 86 20.82 1.94 25.28
CA SER A 86 20.64 1.28 23.99
C SER A 86 21.83 0.36 23.64
N ARG A 87 23.06 0.76 23.95
CA ARG A 87 24.27 -0.05 23.77
C ARG A 87 24.24 -1.33 24.63
N ALA A 88 23.74 -1.23 25.85
CA ALA A 88 23.59 -2.40 26.72
C ALA A 88 22.66 -3.45 26.12
N ILE A 89 21.61 -3.03 25.39
CA ILE A 89 20.73 -3.94 24.65
C ILE A 89 21.43 -4.47 23.38
N ALA A 90 22.13 -3.62 22.64
CA ALA A 90 22.84 -4.00 21.43
C ALA A 90 23.90 -5.09 21.68
N THR A 91 24.51 -5.10 22.84
CA THR A 91 25.53 -6.10 23.27
C THR A 91 24.93 -7.40 23.82
N ASN A 92 23.60 -7.51 23.92
CA ASN A 92 22.94 -8.72 24.43
C ASN A 92 23.24 -9.92 23.51
N PRO A 93 23.60 -11.11 24.06
CA PRO A 93 23.93 -12.30 23.26
C PRO A 93 22.82 -12.77 22.30
N MET A 94 21.57 -12.40 22.55
CA MET A 94 20.42 -12.71 21.71
C MET A 94 20.31 -11.80 20.49
N VAL A 95 21.10 -10.73 20.40
CA VAL A 95 21.10 -9.75 19.31
C VAL A 95 22.16 -10.17 18.26
N ALA A 96 21.75 -10.25 17.01
CA ALA A 96 22.65 -10.49 15.88
C ALA A 96 23.23 -9.17 15.34
N SER A 97 22.40 -8.17 15.17
CA SER A 97 22.78 -6.81 14.80
C SER A 97 21.80 -5.80 15.42
N ALA A 98 22.31 -4.61 15.66
CA ALA A 98 21.57 -3.50 16.19
C ALA A 98 21.96 -2.23 15.42
N THR A 99 20.96 -1.54 14.86
CA THR A 99 21.12 -0.33 14.04
C THR A 99 20.51 0.85 14.76
N PRO A 100 21.28 1.89 15.13
CA PRO A 100 20.73 3.07 15.79
C PRO A 100 19.98 3.96 14.82
N LEU A 101 18.91 4.61 15.29
CA LEU A 101 18.18 5.65 14.57
C LEU A 101 18.08 6.93 15.43
N ALA A 102 18.46 8.05 14.84
CA ALA A 102 18.18 9.39 15.35
C ALA A 102 17.27 10.10 14.35
N LEU A 103 16.07 10.49 14.79
CA LEU A 103 15.03 11.10 13.99
C LEU A 103 14.69 12.49 14.54
N GLY A 104 14.33 13.42 13.69
CA GLY A 104 13.90 14.76 14.11
C GLY A 104 13.51 15.62 12.93
N ASP A 105 14.25 15.52 11.85
CA ASP A 105 14.17 16.43 10.72
C ASP A 105 13.66 15.75 9.45
N SER A 106 13.27 16.59 8.52
CA SER A 106 12.92 16.17 7.15
C SER A 106 13.48 17.15 6.11
N PHE A 107 13.66 16.66 4.90
CA PHE A 107 14.00 17.46 3.74
C PHE A 107 12.85 17.37 2.73
N ARG A 108 12.08 18.45 2.57
CA ARG A 108 10.95 18.51 1.62
C ARG A 108 9.99 17.32 1.73
N GLY A 109 9.65 16.93 2.97
CA GLY A 109 8.78 15.78 3.25
C GLY A 109 9.48 14.41 3.26
N HIS A 110 10.79 14.35 2.97
CA HIS A 110 11.60 13.14 3.12
C HIS A 110 12.30 13.14 4.47
N ARG A 111 12.16 12.08 5.26
CA ARG A 111 12.77 12.03 6.60
C ARG A 111 14.29 11.96 6.51
N ILE A 112 14.96 12.76 7.33
CA ILE A 112 16.39 12.66 7.60
C ILE A 112 16.57 11.68 8.74
N VAL A 113 17.43 10.68 8.54
CA VAL A 113 17.67 9.57 9.48
C VAL A 113 19.15 9.53 9.80
N GLY A 114 19.50 9.88 11.03
CA GLY A 114 20.82 9.65 11.61
C GLY A 114 20.96 8.17 11.94
N THR A 115 21.97 7.50 11.36
CA THR A 115 22.22 6.07 11.52
C THR A 115 23.68 5.72 11.23
N ASP A 116 23.98 4.45 11.05
CA ASP A 116 25.29 3.96 10.66
C ASP A 116 25.22 3.02 9.43
N ALA A 117 26.36 2.44 9.03
CA ALA A 117 26.47 1.56 7.88
C ALA A 117 25.58 0.31 7.98
N SER A 118 25.20 -0.10 9.19
CA SER A 118 24.37 -1.29 9.40
C SER A 118 22.94 -1.12 8.84
N PHE A 119 22.46 0.14 8.67
CA PHE A 119 21.19 0.42 8.05
C PHE A 119 21.11 -0.04 6.58
N LEU A 120 22.20 0.15 5.82
CA LEU A 120 22.24 -0.31 4.43
C LEU A 120 22.17 -1.83 4.36
N ALA A 121 22.91 -2.51 5.23
CA ALA A 121 22.89 -3.98 5.32
C ALA A 121 21.51 -4.51 5.76
N LEU A 122 20.84 -3.79 6.68
CA LEU A 122 19.52 -4.14 7.18
C LEU A 122 18.45 -4.14 6.08
N HIS A 123 18.54 -3.18 5.16
CA HIS A 123 17.58 -2.99 4.05
C HIS A 123 18.08 -3.53 2.70
N ASP A 124 19.22 -4.27 2.67
CA ASP A 124 19.92 -4.72 1.44
C ASP A 124 20.09 -3.57 0.42
N ALA A 125 20.30 -2.35 0.93
CA ALA A 125 20.45 -1.15 0.14
C ALA A 125 21.92 -1.02 -0.34
N ARG A 126 22.13 -0.62 -1.60
CA ARG A 126 23.43 -0.46 -2.22
C ARG A 126 23.58 0.96 -2.77
N LEU A 127 24.82 1.45 -2.81
CA LEU A 127 25.12 2.71 -3.46
C LEU A 127 25.09 2.54 -4.98
N ALA A 128 24.40 3.46 -5.68
CA ALA A 128 24.50 3.60 -7.12
C ALA A 128 25.64 4.53 -7.50
N GLN A 129 25.88 5.58 -6.68
CA GLN A 129 26.90 6.59 -6.92
C GLN A 129 27.49 7.09 -5.60
N GLY A 130 28.75 7.52 -5.64
CA GLY A 130 29.42 8.11 -4.49
C GLY A 130 29.86 7.11 -3.44
N ARG A 131 29.84 7.51 -2.18
CA ARG A 131 30.24 6.73 -1.00
C ARG A 131 29.28 6.89 0.15
N LEU A 132 29.44 6.08 1.21
CA LEU A 132 28.75 6.29 2.48
C LEU A 132 29.30 7.55 3.17
N PHE A 133 28.51 8.16 4.04
CA PHE A 133 28.95 9.26 4.89
C PHE A 133 30.04 8.78 5.88
N GLU A 134 31.08 9.58 6.04
CA GLU A 134 32.21 9.34 6.94
C GLU A 134 32.42 10.53 7.89
N ALA A 135 32.01 11.73 7.48
CA ALA A 135 32.09 12.94 8.27
C ALA A 135 30.70 13.47 8.65
N GLU A 136 30.66 14.31 9.65
CA GLU A 136 29.46 15.07 10.02
C GLU A 136 28.96 15.90 8.85
N MET A 137 27.64 16.10 8.78
CA MET A 137 26.93 16.83 7.73
C MET A 137 27.07 16.25 6.31
N GLU A 138 27.56 15.02 6.18
CA GLU A 138 27.45 14.26 4.93
C GLU A 138 26.14 13.44 4.93
N ALA A 139 25.54 13.35 3.74
CA ALA A 139 24.29 12.63 3.55
C ALA A 139 24.34 11.68 2.35
N VAL A 140 23.68 10.54 2.49
CA VAL A 140 23.36 9.61 1.40
C VAL A 140 21.88 9.69 1.15
N VAL A 141 21.46 9.94 -0.08
CA VAL A 141 20.05 10.08 -0.43
C VAL A 141 19.51 8.83 -1.11
N GLY A 142 18.28 8.45 -0.75
CA GLY A 142 17.55 7.38 -1.40
C GLY A 142 17.28 7.66 -2.88
N ALA A 143 17.14 6.62 -3.68
CA ALA A 143 16.96 6.72 -5.13
C ALA A 143 15.75 7.58 -5.52
N GLU A 144 14.65 7.46 -4.78
CA GLU A 144 13.44 8.23 -5.02
C GLU A 144 13.60 9.70 -4.64
N VAL A 145 14.31 9.99 -3.53
CA VAL A 145 14.64 11.36 -3.11
C VAL A 145 15.50 12.05 -4.16
N ALA A 146 16.58 11.39 -4.61
CA ALA A 146 17.47 11.93 -5.62
C ALA A 146 16.73 12.27 -6.92
N ARG A 147 15.90 11.35 -7.40
CA ARG A 147 15.11 11.51 -8.62
C ARG A 147 14.08 12.64 -8.51
N ARG A 148 13.30 12.70 -7.42
CA ARG A 148 12.23 13.70 -7.26
C ARG A 148 12.73 15.10 -7.01
N GLN A 149 13.81 15.21 -6.25
CA GLN A 149 14.36 16.51 -5.86
C GLN A 149 15.48 16.99 -6.81
N GLY A 150 15.85 16.17 -7.82
CA GLY A 150 16.90 16.49 -8.77
C GLY A 150 18.28 16.60 -8.11
N LEU A 151 18.55 15.80 -7.06
CA LEU A 151 19.80 15.85 -6.32
C LEU A 151 20.90 15.08 -7.03
N SER A 152 22.11 15.65 -7.01
CA SER A 152 23.35 15.03 -7.49
C SER A 152 24.41 15.03 -6.40
N LEU A 153 25.50 14.29 -6.61
CA LEU A 153 26.65 14.32 -5.69
C LEU A 153 27.15 15.75 -5.51
N GLY A 154 27.46 16.11 -4.27
CA GLY A 154 27.91 17.45 -3.88
C GLY A 154 26.80 18.47 -3.66
N ALA A 155 25.53 18.16 -3.98
CA ALA A 155 24.41 19.07 -3.78
C ALA A 155 24.20 19.35 -2.27
N PRO A 156 23.91 20.60 -1.88
CA PRO A 156 23.51 20.92 -0.51
C PRO A 156 22.03 20.56 -0.30
N LEU A 157 21.70 20.11 0.90
CA LEU A 157 20.32 19.95 1.37
C LEU A 157 20.17 20.50 2.78
N THR A 158 19.08 21.20 3.04
CA THR A 158 18.79 21.82 4.34
C THR A 158 17.60 21.11 4.98
N GLY A 159 17.79 20.59 6.18
CA GLY A 159 16.74 19.99 6.97
C GLY A 159 15.77 21.02 7.56
N ALA A 160 14.57 20.57 7.86
CA ALA A 160 13.56 21.33 8.59
C ALA A 160 12.95 20.46 9.70
N HIS A 161 12.57 21.05 10.81
CA HIS A 161 11.96 20.31 11.92
C HIS A 161 10.64 19.64 11.54
N GLY A 162 10.47 18.40 11.97
CA GLY A 162 9.25 17.62 11.82
C GLY A 162 9.08 16.99 10.42
N LEU A 163 7.86 16.50 10.15
CA LEU A 163 7.51 15.84 8.88
C LEU A 163 6.90 16.80 7.85
N ALA A 164 6.49 18.00 8.29
CA ALA A 164 5.84 18.97 7.41
C ALA A 164 6.89 19.67 6.51
N ALA A 165 6.58 19.82 5.23
CA ALA A 165 7.44 20.51 4.26
C ALA A 165 7.69 22.00 4.59
N SER A 166 7.00 22.58 5.58
CA SER A 166 6.98 24.00 5.97
C SER A 166 7.48 24.26 7.40
N GLY A 167 8.22 23.33 8.02
CA GLY A 167 8.84 23.55 9.33
C GLY A 167 9.96 24.60 9.29
N PRO A 168 10.38 25.17 10.45
CA PRO A 168 11.57 26.05 10.52
C PRO A 168 12.80 25.30 10.01
N ALA A 169 13.49 25.89 9.03
CA ALA A 169 14.64 25.28 8.37
C ALA A 169 15.94 25.58 9.13
N HIS A 170 16.82 24.59 9.19
CA HIS A 170 18.20 24.75 9.71
C HIS A 170 19.13 25.30 8.64
N GLY A 171 18.94 26.58 8.26
CA GLY A 171 19.71 27.23 7.18
C GLY A 171 21.22 27.26 7.42
N ASP A 172 21.65 27.24 8.67
CA ASP A 172 23.04 27.42 9.07
C ASP A 172 23.87 26.10 8.99
N HIS A 173 23.21 24.94 8.86
CA HIS A 173 23.86 23.62 8.83
C HIS A 173 23.38 22.77 7.65
N PRO A 174 23.79 23.08 6.40
CA PRO A 174 23.39 22.27 5.25
C PRO A 174 24.16 20.93 5.22
N TYR A 175 23.45 19.85 4.96
CA TYR A 175 24.06 18.56 4.63
C TYR A 175 24.61 18.59 3.19
N ARG A 176 25.65 17.81 2.93
CA ARG A 176 26.23 17.60 1.61
C ARG A 176 25.96 16.18 1.12
N VAL A 177 25.37 16.03 -0.06
CA VAL A 177 25.13 14.71 -0.67
C VAL A 177 26.46 14.10 -1.13
N VAL A 178 26.85 12.99 -0.50
CA VAL A 178 28.09 12.23 -0.83
C VAL A 178 27.80 10.89 -1.48
N GLY A 179 26.56 10.42 -1.43
CA GLY A 179 26.15 9.16 -2.05
C GLY A 179 24.67 9.17 -2.44
N ILE A 180 24.36 8.34 -3.43
CA ILE A 180 22.98 8.10 -3.91
C ILE A 180 22.77 6.59 -3.92
N LEU A 181 21.69 6.12 -3.30
CA LEU A 181 21.33 4.70 -3.28
C LEU A 181 20.79 4.23 -4.63
N ALA A 182 21.03 2.98 -4.96
CA ALA A 182 20.31 2.28 -6.02
C ALA A 182 18.86 2.01 -5.57
N PRO A 183 17.89 1.93 -6.49
CA PRO A 183 16.51 1.58 -6.15
C PRO A 183 16.46 0.18 -5.47
N ALA A 184 16.04 0.13 -4.23
CA ALA A 184 15.92 -1.10 -3.42
C ALA A 184 14.47 -1.59 -3.29
N GLY A 185 13.48 -0.74 -3.60
CA GLY A 185 12.06 -1.01 -3.39
C GLY A 185 11.65 -1.04 -1.92
N THR A 186 12.50 -0.55 -1.02
CA THR A 186 12.29 -0.46 0.43
C THR A 186 12.09 0.98 0.88
N VAL A 187 11.88 1.17 2.18
CA VAL A 187 11.78 2.50 2.78
C VAL A 187 13.02 3.35 2.54
N ALA A 188 14.21 2.75 2.41
CA ALA A 188 15.49 3.45 2.17
C ALA A 188 15.46 4.34 0.92
N ASP A 189 14.68 3.98 -0.11
CA ASP A 189 14.57 4.78 -1.33
C ASP A 189 14.00 6.19 -1.09
N ARG A 190 13.28 6.39 0.01
CA ARG A 190 12.55 7.63 0.35
C ARG A 190 13.20 8.43 1.48
N LEU A 191 14.35 7.99 1.99
CA LEU A 191 15.03 8.58 3.12
C LEU A 191 16.27 9.38 2.69
N VAL A 192 16.67 10.28 3.57
CA VAL A 192 17.98 10.93 3.59
C VAL A 192 18.74 10.35 4.78
N LEU A 193 19.82 9.63 4.54
CA LEU A 193 20.62 8.98 5.57
C LEU A 193 21.84 9.83 5.90
N THR A 194 22.14 9.97 7.19
CA THR A 194 23.33 10.68 7.68
C THR A 194 23.87 9.97 8.94
N SER A 195 24.97 10.43 9.50
CA SER A 195 25.45 9.91 10.78
C SER A 195 24.57 10.36 11.94
N VAL A 196 24.54 9.59 13.03
CA VAL A 196 23.85 9.99 14.27
C VAL A 196 24.46 11.29 14.82
N GLU A 197 25.76 11.45 14.68
CA GLU A 197 26.51 12.65 15.07
C GLU A 197 26.04 13.89 14.36
N SER A 198 25.74 13.79 13.05
CA SER A 198 25.19 14.91 12.27
C SER A 198 23.84 15.39 12.82
N VAL A 199 22.98 14.47 13.26
CA VAL A 199 21.70 14.83 13.87
C VAL A 199 21.89 15.53 15.22
N TRP A 200 22.83 15.05 16.02
CA TRP A 200 23.18 15.75 17.27
C TRP A 200 23.75 17.14 17.02
N HIS A 201 24.64 17.29 16.03
CA HIS A 201 25.25 18.58 15.69
C HIS A 201 24.22 19.65 15.33
N VAL A 202 23.21 19.29 14.52
CA VAL A 202 22.11 20.21 14.16
C VAL A 202 21.27 20.63 15.36
N HIS A 203 21.24 19.83 16.42
CA HIS A 203 20.43 20.08 17.62
C HIS A 203 21.26 20.45 18.85
N GLU A 204 22.56 20.77 18.70
CA GLU A 204 23.46 21.04 19.81
C GLU A 204 22.97 22.14 20.77
N GLU A 205 22.32 23.20 20.29
CA GLU A 205 21.75 24.27 21.13
C GLU A 205 20.63 23.81 22.08
N HIS A 206 20.01 22.64 21.77
CA HIS A 206 18.91 22.07 22.54
C HIS A 206 19.25 20.66 23.05
N ALA A 207 20.52 20.26 22.94
CA ALA A 207 20.95 18.90 23.25
C ALA A 207 20.80 18.59 24.74
N PRO A 208 20.23 17.45 25.12
CA PRO A 208 20.27 16.97 26.49
C PRO A 208 21.71 16.74 26.95
N ALA A 209 21.97 16.82 28.25
CA ALA A 209 23.29 16.57 28.84
C ALA A 209 23.83 15.14 28.54
N ARG A 210 22.99 14.23 28.05
CA ARG A 210 23.32 12.86 27.65
C ARG A 210 22.99 12.66 26.17
N LYS A 211 23.86 11.93 25.45
CA LYS A 211 23.62 11.52 24.06
C LYS A 211 22.45 10.56 23.99
N GLU A 212 21.53 10.82 23.08
CA GLU A 212 20.29 10.07 22.90
C GLU A 212 20.12 9.64 21.45
N ILE A 213 19.39 8.55 21.23
CA ILE A 213 18.87 8.11 19.93
C ILE A 213 17.38 7.92 20.03
N THR A 214 16.69 7.93 18.90
CA THR A 214 15.23 7.74 18.86
C THR A 214 14.86 6.27 19.07
N ALA A 215 15.59 5.37 18.42
CA ALA A 215 15.33 3.94 18.50
C ALA A 215 16.54 3.10 18.11
N LEU A 216 16.47 1.81 18.45
CA LEU A 216 17.41 0.77 18.06
C LEU A 216 16.64 -0.29 17.26
N LEU A 217 17.02 -0.52 16.01
CA LEU A 217 16.48 -1.59 15.18
C LEU A 217 17.32 -2.86 15.39
N ILE A 218 16.69 -3.97 15.72
CA ILE A 218 17.34 -5.20 16.14
C ILE A 218 17.00 -6.35 15.20
N ARG A 219 18.02 -7.15 14.86
CA ARG A 219 17.88 -8.49 14.29
C ARG A 219 18.19 -9.52 15.37
N TYR A 220 17.36 -10.54 15.47
CA TYR A 220 17.58 -11.63 16.43
C TYR A 220 18.64 -12.59 15.94
N ARG A 221 19.45 -13.08 16.89
CA ARG A 221 20.43 -14.15 16.63
C ARG A 221 19.77 -15.53 16.63
N THR A 222 18.75 -15.71 17.45
CA THR A 222 18.04 -16.98 17.62
C THR A 222 16.55 -16.76 17.74
N PRO A 223 15.71 -17.74 17.38
CA PRO A 223 14.25 -17.64 17.57
C PRO A 223 13.84 -17.43 19.05
N LEU A 224 14.63 -17.87 20.01
CA LEU A 224 14.37 -17.68 21.45
C LEU A 224 14.36 -16.19 21.82
N ALA A 225 15.15 -15.38 21.15
CA ALA A 225 15.18 -13.94 21.35
C ALA A 225 13.82 -13.30 21.16
N ALA A 226 13.02 -13.78 20.22
CA ALA A 226 11.67 -13.24 19.94
C ALA A 226 10.71 -13.39 21.15
N ALA A 227 10.89 -14.42 21.96
CA ALA A 227 10.06 -14.64 23.16
C ALA A 227 10.62 -13.88 24.38
N MET A 228 11.93 -13.77 24.51
CA MET A 228 12.57 -13.30 25.74
C MET A 228 12.92 -11.82 25.71
N LEU A 229 13.51 -11.33 24.62
CA LEU A 229 14.08 -9.98 24.55
C LEU A 229 13.00 -8.88 24.70
N PRO A 230 11.84 -8.94 24.02
CA PRO A 230 10.80 -7.93 24.19
C PRO A 230 10.29 -7.85 25.65
N ARG A 231 10.13 -9.00 26.29
CA ARG A 231 9.67 -9.06 27.70
C ARG A 231 10.71 -8.48 28.65
N ALA A 232 11.99 -8.83 28.45
CA ALA A 232 13.08 -8.33 29.28
C ALA A 232 13.20 -6.81 29.17
N VAL A 233 13.11 -6.24 27.95
CA VAL A 233 13.15 -4.79 27.74
C VAL A 233 11.93 -4.12 28.37
N ASN A 234 10.71 -4.58 28.07
CA ASN A 234 9.48 -3.94 28.53
C ASN A 234 9.29 -3.98 30.05
N ALA A 235 9.76 -5.06 30.72
CA ALA A 235 9.63 -5.23 32.17
C ALA A 235 10.83 -4.67 32.95
N GLY A 236 12.03 -4.73 32.37
CA GLY A 236 13.28 -4.43 33.08
C GLY A 236 13.86 -3.03 32.82
N THR A 237 13.30 -2.27 31.89
CA THR A 237 13.84 -0.96 31.48
C THR A 237 12.78 0.13 31.37
N ALA A 238 13.24 1.38 31.26
CA ALA A 238 12.37 2.52 30.92
C ALA A 238 12.01 2.59 29.43
N MET A 239 12.47 1.61 28.62
CA MET A 239 12.25 1.56 27.18
C MET A 239 11.04 0.69 26.80
N GLN A 240 10.60 0.82 25.54
CA GLN A 240 9.56 0.03 24.90
C GLN A 240 10.18 -0.83 23.80
N ALA A 241 9.87 -2.12 23.81
CA ALA A 241 10.18 -3.02 22.73
C ALA A 241 8.90 -3.38 21.96
N ALA A 242 8.91 -3.27 20.64
CA ALA A 242 7.79 -3.59 19.76
C ALA A 242 8.26 -4.41 18.55
N SER A 243 7.47 -5.41 18.15
CA SER A 243 7.74 -6.23 16.95
C SER A 243 7.06 -5.61 15.74
N PRO A 244 7.82 -5.26 14.67
CA PRO A 244 7.24 -4.73 13.44
C PRO A 244 6.20 -5.69 12.82
N ALA A 245 6.48 -6.99 12.81
CA ALA A 245 5.57 -7.98 12.26
C ALA A 245 4.22 -8.01 13.00
N TYR A 246 4.25 -7.94 14.35
CA TYR A 246 3.03 -7.94 15.15
C TYR A 246 2.21 -6.66 14.99
N GLU A 247 2.87 -5.50 15.06
CA GLU A 247 2.16 -4.21 14.93
C GLU A 247 1.67 -3.96 13.49
N SER A 248 2.38 -4.45 12.47
CA SER A 248 1.91 -4.42 11.08
C SER A 248 0.67 -5.29 10.86
N ALA A 249 0.67 -6.51 11.40
CA ALA A 249 -0.50 -7.39 11.34
C ALA A 249 -1.71 -6.74 12.03
N ARG A 250 -1.49 -6.16 13.23
CA ARG A 250 -2.53 -5.43 13.96
C ARG A 250 -3.07 -4.23 13.19
N LEU A 251 -2.21 -3.47 12.50
CA LEU A 251 -2.62 -2.35 11.65
C LEU A 251 -3.49 -2.84 10.48
N LEU A 252 -3.09 -3.94 9.83
CA LEU A 252 -3.86 -4.56 8.76
C LEU A 252 -5.21 -5.09 9.24
N ASP A 253 -5.26 -5.71 10.42
CA ASP A 253 -6.51 -6.19 11.03
C ASP A 253 -7.48 -5.02 11.32
N LEU A 254 -6.97 -3.92 11.87
CA LEU A 254 -7.77 -2.72 12.13
C LEU A 254 -8.31 -2.10 10.82
N ALA A 255 -7.48 -2.02 9.78
CA ALA A 255 -7.90 -1.57 8.46
C ALA A 255 -8.86 -2.57 7.79
N GLY A 256 -8.68 -3.86 8.05
CA GLY A 256 -9.45 -4.97 7.48
C GLY A 256 -10.95 -4.86 7.74
N VAL A 257 -11.36 -4.39 8.91
CA VAL A 257 -12.79 -4.18 9.24
C VAL A 257 -13.44 -3.20 8.26
N GLY A 258 -12.78 -2.08 7.95
CA GLY A 258 -13.28 -1.10 6.98
C GLY A 258 -13.31 -1.66 5.55
N VAL A 259 -12.24 -2.36 5.15
CA VAL A 259 -12.16 -3.02 3.84
C VAL A 259 -13.25 -4.07 3.68
N GLN A 260 -13.45 -4.92 4.68
CA GLN A 260 -14.49 -5.96 4.67
C GLN A 260 -15.90 -5.37 4.58
N THR A 261 -16.17 -4.26 5.29
CA THR A 261 -17.45 -3.55 5.20
C THR A 261 -17.71 -3.05 3.78
N LEU A 262 -16.71 -2.45 3.13
CA LEU A 262 -16.82 -1.99 1.74
C LEU A 262 -16.97 -3.16 0.76
N GLN A 263 -16.30 -4.29 1.01
CA GLN A 263 -16.48 -5.50 0.20
C GLN A 263 -17.91 -6.04 0.29
N TRP A 264 -18.49 -6.11 1.50
CA TRP A 264 -19.89 -6.52 1.66
C TRP A 264 -20.85 -5.57 0.95
N PHE A 265 -20.61 -4.26 1.04
CA PHE A 265 -21.40 -3.28 0.28
C PHE A 265 -21.31 -3.51 -1.23
N ALA A 266 -20.13 -3.78 -1.77
CA ALA A 266 -19.94 -4.09 -3.19
C ALA A 266 -20.63 -5.41 -3.59
N VAL A 267 -20.64 -6.43 -2.72
CA VAL A 267 -21.40 -7.66 -2.94
C VAL A 267 -22.89 -7.39 -3.02
N VAL A 268 -23.45 -6.54 -2.15
CA VAL A 268 -24.84 -6.13 -2.21
C VAL A 268 -25.16 -5.39 -3.50
N LEU A 269 -24.27 -4.50 -3.96
CA LEU A 269 -24.41 -3.83 -5.26
C LEU A 269 -24.43 -4.83 -6.43
N MET A 270 -23.53 -5.81 -6.42
CA MET A 270 -23.52 -6.86 -7.46
C MET A 270 -24.78 -7.74 -7.41
N ALA A 271 -25.25 -8.10 -6.24
CA ALA A 271 -26.50 -8.84 -6.09
C ALA A 271 -27.71 -8.04 -6.62
N SER A 272 -27.75 -6.74 -6.32
CA SER A 272 -28.76 -5.82 -6.86
C SER A 272 -28.67 -5.70 -8.39
N ALA A 273 -27.47 -5.65 -8.94
CA ALA A 273 -27.25 -5.65 -10.39
C ALA A 273 -27.71 -6.96 -11.04
N ALA A 274 -27.45 -8.12 -10.40
CA ALA A 274 -27.91 -9.43 -10.88
C ALA A 274 -29.45 -9.52 -10.87
N LEU A 275 -30.09 -9.02 -9.81
CA LEU A 275 -31.56 -8.98 -9.71
C LEU A 275 -32.17 -8.03 -10.76
N SER A 276 -31.55 -6.87 -10.97
CA SER A 276 -31.96 -5.92 -12.02
C SER A 276 -31.83 -6.52 -13.43
N LEU A 277 -30.73 -7.23 -13.68
CA LEU A 277 -30.51 -7.97 -14.94
C LEU A 277 -31.60 -9.04 -15.14
N PHE A 278 -31.89 -9.84 -14.10
CA PHE A 278 -32.96 -10.85 -14.14
C PHE A 278 -34.31 -10.20 -14.48
N ALA A 279 -34.69 -9.11 -13.78
CA ALA A 279 -35.92 -8.41 -14.05
C ALA A 279 -35.99 -7.84 -15.47
N ALA A 280 -34.89 -7.26 -15.95
CA ALA A 280 -34.79 -6.72 -17.32
C ALA A 280 -34.93 -7.82 -18.38
N LEU A 281 -34.26 -8.98 -18.20
CA LEU A 281 -34.40 -10.10 -19.12
C LEU A 281 -35.79 -10.71 -19.10
N SER A 282 -36.40 -10.88 -17.92
CA SER A 282 -37.77 -11.39 -17.77
C SER A 282 -38.80 -10.47 -18.45
N SER A 283 -38.67 -9.15 -18.24
CA SER A 283 -39.56 -8.17 -18.94
C SER A 283 -39.32 -8.20 -20.45
N ALA A 284 -38.09 -8.28 -20.89
CA ALA A 284 -37.75 -8.38 -22.31
C ALA A 284 -38.38 -9.62 -22.96
N LEU A 285 -38.32 -10.79 -22.30
CA LEU A 285 -38.95 -12.01 -22.76
C LEU A 285 -40.49 -11.88 -22.88
N GLN A 286 -41.11 -11.26 -21.88
CA GLN A 286 -42.57 -11.03 -21.90
C GLN A 286 -43.01 -10.11 -23.06
N GLU A 287 -42.30 -9.01 -23.29
CA GLU A 287 -42.60 -8.08 -24.38
C GLU A 287 -42.37 -8.71 -25.77
N ARG A 288 -41.43 -9.63 -25.88
CA ARG A 288 -41.04 -10.27 -27.14
C ARG A 288 -41.72 -11.63 -27.36
N ARG A 289 -42.71 -12.01 -26.56
CA ARG A 289 -43.37 -13.31 -26.66
C ARG A 289 -43.90 -13.57 -28.10
N TYR A 290 -44.44 -12.56 -28.76
CA TYR A 290 -44.90 -12.66 -30.12
C TYR A 290 -43.76 -12.91 -31.13
N ASP A 291 -42.68 -12.14 -31.04
CA ASP A 291 -41.49 -12.29 -31.90
C ASP A 291 -40.83 -13.66 -31.75
N LEU A 292 -40.71 -14.11 -30.46
CA LEU A 292 -40.16 -15.44 -30.16
C LEU A 292 -41.05 -16.58 -30.71
N ALA A 293 -42.40 -16.41 -30.61
CA ALA A 293 -43.35 -17.35 -31.19
C ALA A 293 -43.22 -17.39 -32.72
N LEU A 294 -43.09 -16.24 -33.38
CA LEU A 294 -42.85 -16.13 -34.81
C LEU A 294 -41.53 -16.81 -35.23
N LEU A 295 -40.45 -16.61 -34.50
CA LEU A 295 -39.16 -17.28 -34.73
C LEU A 295 -39.31 -18.82 -34.62
N ARG A 296 -40.11 -19.30 -33.65
CA ARG A 296 -40.40 -20.74 -33.54
C ARG A 296 -41.17 -21.29 -34.69
N THR A 297 -42.16 -20.56 -35.23
CA THR A 297 -42.90 -20.99 -36.44
C THR A 297 -42.01 -21.01 -37.68
N LEU A 298 -40.95 -20.16 -37.70
CA LEU A 298 -39.92 -20.14 -38.74
C LEU A 298 -38.82 -21.21 -38.54
N GLY A 299 -38.95 -22.10 -37.53
CA GLY A 299 -38.06 -23.22 -37.28
C GLY A 299 -36.94 -23.00 -36.27
N ALA A 300 -36.97 -21.91 -35.50
CA ALA A 300 -35.99 -21.72 -34.43
C ALA A 300 -36.20 -22.75 -33.32
N SER A 301 -35.11 -23.42 -32.88
CA SER A 301 -35.15 -24.36 -31.77
C SER A 301 -35.22 -23.64 -30.41
N PRO A 302 -35.79 -24.25 -29.34
CA PRO A 302 -35.75 -23.69 -27.97
C PRO A 302 -34.33 -23.35 -27.54
N ALA A 303 -33.35 -24.20 -27.90
CA ALA A 303 -31.95 -23.96 -27.55
C ALA A 303 -31.38 -22.70 -28.24
N SER A 304 -31.83 -22.35 -29.45
CA SER A 304 -31.38 -21.12 -30.12
C SER A 304 -31.96 -19.88 -29.50
N LEU A 305 -33.17 -19.93 -28.92
CA LEU A 305 -33.81 -18.83 -28.21
C LEU A 305 -33.15 -18.65 -26.83
N ALA A 306 -32.89 -19.73 -26.09
CA ALA A 306 -32.12 -19.69 -24.85
C ALA A 306 -30.71 -19.14 -25.06
N ALA A 307 -30.03 -19.57 -26.15
CA ALA A 307 -28.73 -19.04 -26.52
C ALA A 307 -28.72 -17.52 -26.81
N LEU A 308 -29.82 -16.99 -27.36
CA LEU A 308 -29.99 -15.55 -27.59
C LEU A 308 -30.06 -14.78 -26.25
N THR A 309 -30.90 -15.24 -25.32
CA THR A 309 -31.06 -14.61 -23.99
C THR A 309 -29.73 -14.69 -23.21
N LEU A 310 -29.06 -15.85 -23.26
CA LEU A 310 -27.76 -16.03 -22.65
C LEU A 310 -26.71 -15.08 -23.26
N ALA A 311 -26.73 -14.90 -24.58
CA ALA A 311 -25.82 -13.99 -25.28
C ALA A 311 -26.05 -12.52 -24.89
N GLU A 312 -27.29 -12.09 -24.69
CA GLU A 312 -27.64 -10.75 -24.17
C GLU A 312 -27.07 -10.56 -22.76
N GLY A 313 -27.34 -11.48 -21.85
CA GLY A 313 -26.86 -11.44 -20.48
C GLY A 313 -25.34 -11.46 -20.38
N VAL A 314 -24.68 -12.38 -21.07
CA VAL A 314 -23.20 -12.48 -21.10
C VAL A 314 -22.57 -11.20 -21.66
N THR A 315 -23.18 -10.57 -22.68
CA THR A 315 -22.67 -9.31 -23.23
C THR A 315 -22.74 -8.19 -22.20
N LEU A 316 -23.81 -8.07 -21.43
CA LEU A 316 -23.96 -7.10 -20.35
C LEU A 316 -22.95 -7.35 -19.22
N LEU A 317 -22.78 -8.61 -18.82
CA LEU A 317 -21.83 -9.01 -17.79
C LEU A 317 -20.39 -8.70 -18.19
N MET A 318 -20.01 -9.06 -19.41
CA MET A 318 -18.67 -8.77 -19.94
C MET A 318 -18.41 -7.26 -20.02
N ALA A 319 -19.39 -6.49 -20.53
CA ALA A 319 -19.27 -5.03 -20.58
C ALA A 319 -19.12 -4.42 -19.18
N GLY A 320 -19.93 -4.85 -18.23
CA GLY A 320 -19.86 -4.40 -16.84
C GLY A 320 -18.56 -4.81 -16.14
N ALA A 321 -18.09 -6.04 -16.34
CA ALA A 321 -16.84 -6.52 -15.77
C ALA A 321 -15.62 -5.78 -16.34
N ILE A 322 -15.54 -5.62 -17.66
CA ILE A 322 -14.44 -4.90 -18.31
C ILE A 322 -14.41 -3.43 -17.86
N LEU A 323 -15.57 -2.76 -17.89
CA LEU A 323 -15.67 -1.38 -17.44
C LEU A 323 -15.34 -1.25 -15.94
N GLY A 324 -15.82 -2.18 -15.13
CA GLY A 324 -15.56 -2.20 -13.69
C GLY A 324 -14.07 -2.40 -13.38
N LEU A 325 -13.40 -3.35 -14.01
CA LEU A 325 -11.95 -3.52 -13.88
C LEU A 325 -11.21 -2.25 -14.33
N ALA A 326 -11.55 -1.69 -15.49
CA ALA A 326 -10.91 -0.47 -15.98
C ALA A 326 -11.08 0.71 -15.00
N LEU A 327 -12.26 0.88 -14.41
CA LEU A 327 -12.53 1.90 -13.40
C LEU A 327 -11.79 1.62 -12.08
N GLY A 328 -11.76 0.37 -11.61
CA GLY A 328 -11.04 -0.01 -10.39
C GLY A 328 -9.54 0.22 -10.49
N HIS A 329 -8.93 -0.23 -11.60
CA HIS A 329 -7.51 0.01 -11.92
C HIS A 329 -7.20 1.50 -12.13
N GLY A 330 -8.09 2.22 -12.83
CA GLY A 330 -7.97 3.66 -13.02
C GLY A 330 -8.01 4.44 -11.71
N ALA A 331 -8.93 4.07 -10.81
CA ALA A 331 -9.03 4.68 -9.48
C ALA A 331 -7.79 4.38 -8.62
N ALA A 332 -7.29 3.14 -8.63
CA ALA A 332 -6.08 2.76 -7.92
C ALA A 332 -4.85 3.51 -8.47
N HIS A 333 -4.76 3.68 -9.79
CA HIS A 333 -3.68 4.45 -10.42
C HIS A 333 -3.76 5.93 -10.06
N ALA A 334 -4.94 6.54 -10.11
CA ALA A 334 -5.16 7.93 -9.73
C ALA A 334 -4.83 8.18 -8.25
N LEU A 335 -5.24 7.26 -7.35
CA LEU A 335 -4.84 7.31 -5.94
C LEU A 335 -3.32 7.21 -5.79
N GLY A 336 -2.68 6.32 -6.55
CA GLY A 336 -1.23 6.17 -6.56
C GLY A 336 -0.49 7.44 -6.99
N LEU A 337 -0.97 8.13 -8.02
CA LEU A 337 -0.41 9.41 -8.46
C LEU A 337 -0.58 10.50 -7.39
N TRP A 338 -1.75 10.56 -6.75
CA TRP A 338 -2.02 11.52 -5.68
C TRP A 338 -1.14 11.27 -4.45
N LEU A 339 -1.01 10.02 -4.00
CA LEU A 339 -0.12 9.63 -2.90
C LEU A 339 1.34 9.88 -3.26
N ALA A 340 1.74 9.63 -4.50
CA ALA A 340 3.07 9.93 -4.98
C ALA A 340 3.38 11.44 -4.92
N ALA A 341 2.45 12.30 -5.28
CA ALA A 341 2.62 13.76 -5.20
C ALA A 341 2.81 14.25 -3.76
N SER A 342 2.17 13.60 -2.78
CA SER A 342 2.31 13.91 -1.34
C SER A 342 3.53 13.29 -0.66
N GLY A 343 4.44 12.64 -1.40
CA GLY A 343 5.61 11.96 -0.83
C GLY A 343 5.30 10.61 -0.18
N SER A 344 4.05 10.17 -0.26
CA SER A 344 3.55 8.94 0.35
C SER A 344 3.78 7.71 -0.55
N TRP A 345 3.20 6.59 -0.18
CA TRP A 345 3.42 5.29 -0.82
C TRP A 345 3.02 5.28 -2.31
N PRO A 346 3.91 4.91 -3.25
CA PRO A 346 3.53 4.74 -4.63
C PRO A 346 2.65 3.48 -4.77
N LEU A 347 1.38 3.68 -5.13
CA LEU A 347 0.48 2.62 -5.59
C LEU A 347 0.43 2.63 -7.12
N THR A 348 0.14 1.48 -7.71
CA THR A 348 -0.04 1.37 -9.16
C THR A 348 -1.34 0.65 -9.51
N GLY A 349 -2.06 1.17 -10.49
CA GLY A 349 -3.18 0.46 -11.10
C GLY A 349 -2.76 -0.52 -12.20
N LEU A 350 -1.47 -0.73 -12.43
CA LEU A 350 -0.98 -1.65 -13.46
C LEU A 350 -0.70 -3.06 -12.94
N ALA A 351 -0.73 -3.24 -11.61
CA ALA A 351 -0.57 -4.55 -10.99
C ALA A 351 -1.83 -5.39 -11.19
N TRP A 352 -1.65 -6.71 -11.37
CA TRP A 352 -2.74 -7.70 -11.39
C TRP A 352 -2.69 -8.54 -10.13
N VAL A 353 -3.86 -8.75 -9.54
CA VAL A 353 -4.02 -9.59 -8.34
C VAL A 353 -4.84 -10.82 -8.71
N ALA A 354 -4.43 -12.01 -8.26
CA ALA A 354 -5.15 -13.25 -8.55
C ALA A 354 -6.64 -13.21 -8.16
N GLY A 355 -6.98 -12.45 -7.12
CA GLY A 355 -8.36 -12.20 -6.68
C GLY A 355 -9.28 -11.62 -7.77
N GLU A 356 -8.72 -10.86 -8.73
CA GLU A 356 -9.51 -10.27 -9.83
C GLU A 356 -10.00 -11.33 -10.82
N ALA A 357 -9.21 -12.37 -11.06
CA ALA A 357 -9.65 -13.50 -11.90
C ALA A 357 -10.83 -14.22 -11.24
N TYR A 358 -10.77 -14.47 -9.92
CA TYR A 358 -11.89 -15.04 -9.18
C TYR A 358 -13.12 -14.13 -9.18
N LEU A 359 -12.94 -12.82 -9.09
CA LEU A 359 -14.03 -11.83 -9.19
C LEU A 359 -14.74 -11.95 -10.55
N VAL A 360 -13.98 -11.95 -11.64
CA VAL A 360 -14.56 -12.08 -13.01
C VAL A 360 -15.28 -13.40 -13.17
N LEU A 361 -14.70 -14.51 -12.71
CA LEU A 361 -15.33 -15.83 -12.78
C LEU A 361 -16.63 -15.87 -11.95
N ALA A 362 -16.65 -15.27 -10.77
CA ALA A 362 -17.85 -15.18 -9.93
C ALA A 362 -18.97 -14.36 -10.62
N VAL A 363 -18.62 -13.20 -11.18
CA VAL A 363 -19.56 -12.35 -11.91
C VAL A 363 -20.16 -13.09 -13.11
N LEU A 364 -19.34 -13.77 -13.91
CA LEU A 364 -19.80 -14.54 -15.06
C LEU A 364 -20.64 -15.74 -14.64
N GLY A 365 -20.27 -16.44 -13.56
CA GLY A 365 -21.01 -17.60 -13.04
C GLY A 365 -22.39 -17.21 -12.50
N ILE A 366 -22.46 -16.20 -11.64
CA ILE A 366 -23.72 -15.70 -11.08
C ILE A 366 -24.61 -15.17 -12.20
N GLY A 367 -24.04 -14.42 -13.14
CA GLY A 367 -24.79 -13.87 -14.25
C GLY A 367 -25.29 -14.92 -15.22
N ALA A 368 -24.50 -15.99 -15.51
CA ALA A 368 -24.98 -17.10 -16.31
C ALA A 368 -26.18 -17.80 -15.65
N LEU A 369 -26.12 -18.01 -14.34
CA LEU A 369 -27.25 -18.58 -13.57
C LEU A 369 -28.49 -17.71 -13.67
N THR A 370 -28.38 -16.39 -13.52
CA THR A 370 -29.49 -15.44 -13.65
C THR A 370 -30.11 -15.43 -15.05
N CYS A 371 -29.33 -15.73 -16.09
CA CYS A 371 -29.82 -15.79 -17.49
C CYS A 371 -30.51 -17.13 -17.83
N LEU A 372 -30.31 -18.19 -17.05
CA LEU A 372 -30.90 -19.51 -17.30
C LEU A 372 -32.27 -19.73 -16.64
N VAL A 373 -32.65 -18.88 -15.67
CA VAL A 373 -33.89 -19.03 -14.91
C VAL A 373 -35.12 -18.47 -15.63
N PRO A 374 -35.08 -17.39 -16.40
CA PRO A 374 -36.23 -16.92 -17.20
C PRO A 374 -36.53 -17.77 -18.40
#